data_f4e720d3896e509e30a6504bc034f5f6
#
_entry.id   f4e720d3896e509e30a6504bc034f5f6
#
_cell.length_a   1.000
_cell.length_b   1.000
_cell.length_c   1.000
_cell.angle_alpha   90.00
_cell.angle_beta   90.00
_cell.angle_gamma   90.00
#
_symmetry.space_group_name_H-M   'P 1'
#
loop_
_entity.id
_entity.type
_entity.pdbx_description
1 polymer ?
#
loop_
_entity_poly.entity_id
_entity_poly.type
_entity_poly.pdbx_seq_one_letter_code
_entity_poly.pdbx_strand_id
1 'polypeptide(L)'
;MGAAARLFSERGYHGTSMQDLADALGLLRGSLYAHIGSKQELLFDVVDQGARRFLERGERALLRDAPSPQRLRDFLVGHIEVAIEQLDAGRVFLNEWRYLDDALQQDIKAKRDAYEEMIRGILRDGVDAGELRADLDISLAARLVLSCGNWIHSWYRLDGELSPSAVGEAFADMIIGGLVAREEAA
;
A
#
# COMPACT_ATOMS: atom_id res chain seq x y z
N MET A 1 -9.41 6.03 14.52
CA MET A 1 -8.22 5.54 13.79
C MET A 1 -7.44 6.68 13.12
N GLY A 2 -8.04 7.58 12.33
CA GLY A 2 -7.32 8.65 11.63
C GLY A 2 -6.46 9.56 12.53
N ALA A 3 -6.94 9.94 13.73
CA ALA A 3 -6.16 10.75 14.67
C ALA A 3 -4.91 10.02 15.20
N ALA A 4 -5.02 8.71 15.46
CA ALA A 4 -3.88 7.90 15.88
C ALA A 4 -2.86 7.72 14.75
N ALA A 5 -3.34 7.45 13.52
CA ALA A 5 -2.49 7.36 12.34
C ALA A 5 -1.70 8.66 12.12
N ARG A 6 -2.35 9.81 12.23
CA ARG A 6 -1.70 11.11 12.12
C ARG A 6 -0.60 11.31 13.17
N LEU A 7 -0.89 11.04 14.45
CA LEU A 7 0.11 11.17 15.51
C LEU A 7 1.31 10.26 15.30
N PHE A 8 1.09 9.00 14.95
CA PHE A 8 2.18 8.08 14.64
C PHE A 8 2.95 8.50 13.39
N SER A 9 2.27 9.07 12.38
CA SER A 9 2.92 9.60 11.18
C SER A 9 3.80 10.82 11.46
N GLU A 10 3.34 11.74 12.34
CA GLU A 10 4.03 12.99 12.65
C GLU A 10 5.17 12.83 13.67
N ARG A 11 4.97 12.00 14.70
CA ARG A 11 5.86 11.89 15.87
C ARG A 11 6.60 10.55 15.98
N GLY A 12 6.22 9.61 15.15
CA GLY A 12 6.66 8.21 15.24
C GLY A 12 6.03 7.47 16.41
N TYR A 13 6.18 6.14 16.42
CA TYR A 13 5.67 5.29 17.49
C TYR A 13 6.24 5.66 18.86
N HIS A 14 7.56 5.79 18.97
CA HIS A 14 8.22 6.09 20.24
C HIS A 14 7.94 7.50 20.74
N GLY A 15 7.78 8.46 19.84
CA GLY A 15 7.48 9.86 20.15
C GLY A 15 6.03 10.13 20.56
N THR A 16 5.14 9.12 20.48
CA THR A 16 3.71 9.24 20.77
C THR A 16 3.41 8.52 22.09
N SER A 17 2.84 9.22 23.07
CA SER A 17 2.39 8.64 24.34
C SER A 17 0.92 8.23 24.29
N MET A 18 0.50 7.35 25.21
CA MET A 18 -0.93 7.02 25.40
C MET A 18 -1.76 8.25 25.82
N GLN A 19 -1.16 9.25 26.46
CA GLN A 19 -1.84 10.50 26.78
C GLN A 19 -2.08 11.33 25.52
N ASP A 20 -1.08 11.48 24.64
CA ASP A 20 -1.24 12.18 23.35
C ASP A 20 -2.35 11.56 22.52
N LEU A 21 -2.43 10.22 22.52
CA LEU A 21 -3.48 9.49 21.81
C LEU A 21 -4.87 9.73 22.42
N ALA A 22 -4.98 9.72 23.75
CA ALA A 22 -6.24 10.01 24.45
C ALA A 22 -6.72 11.43 24.13
N ASP A 23 -5.82 12.43 24.20
CA ASP A 23 -6.12 13.82 23.94
C ASP A 23 -6.56 14.02 22.47
N ALA A 24 -5.88 13.39 21.51
CA ALA A 24 -6.21 13.48 20.09
C ALA A 24 -7.54 12.79 19.72
N LEU A 25 -7.94 11.79 20.50
CA LEU A 25 -9.22 11.08 20.34
C LEU A 25 -10.36 11.72 21.12
N GLY A 26 -10.07 12.75 21.94
CA GLY A 26 -11.06 13.39 22.82
C GLY A 26 -11.53 12.48 23.95
N LEU A 27 -10.70 11.54 24.38
CA LEU A 27 -11.00 10.53 25.40
C LEU A 27 -10.23 10.80 26.67
N LEU A 28 -10.78 10.40 27.82
CA LEU A 28 -9.99 10.27 29.04
C LEU A 28 -9.02 9.08 28.88
N ARG A 29 -7.83 9.20 29.45
CA ARG A 29 -6.81 8.13 29.39
C ARG A 29 -7.34 6.77 29.88
N GLY A 30 -8.14 6.75 30.93
CA GLY A 30 -8.78 5.55 31.44
C GLY A 30 -9.76 4.92 30.45
N SER A 31 -10.52 5.75 29.72
CA SER A 31 -11.43 5.27 28.68
C SER A 31 -10.65 4.71 27.48
N LEU A 32 -9.53 5.30 27.12
CA LEU A 32 -8.68 4.77 26.04
C LEU A 32 -8.19 3.36 26.37
N TYR A 33 -7.67 3.13 27.58
CA TYR A 33 -7.24 1.80 28.01
C TYR A 33 -8.38 0.78 28.14
N ALA A 34 -9.61 1.21 28.37
CA ALA A 34 -10.77 0.31 28.39
C ALA A 34 -11.17 -0.19 26.99
N HIS A 35 -10.85 0.56 25.94
CA HIS A 35 -11.17 0.22 24.55
C HIS A 35 -9.98 -0.32 23.75
N ILE A 36 -8.76 0.09 24.13
CA ILE A 36 -7.51 -0.24 23.46
C ILE A 36 -6.52 -0.67 24.55
N GLY A 37 -6.22 -1.95 24.62
CA GLY A 37 -5.40 -2.52 25.70
C GLY A 37 -3.99 -1.94 25.76
N SER A 38 -3.39 -1.59 24.62
CA SER A 38 -2.01 -1.10 24.55
C SER A 38 -1.74 -0.19 23.35
N LYS A 39 -0.61 0.53 23.40
CA LYS A 39 -0.12 1.30 22.24
C LYS A 39 0.26 0.39 21.06
N GLN A 40 0.70 -0.83 21.34
CA GLN A 40 0.98 -1.87 20.35
C GLN A 40 -0.26 -2.28 19.58
N GLU A 41 -1.37 -2.55 20.28
CA GLU A 41 -2.65 -2.88 19.65
C GLU A 41 -3.13 -1.74 18.75
N LEU A 42 -3.05 -0.48 19.23
CA LEU A 42 -3.45 0.65 18.42
C LEU A 42 -2.58 0.84 17.17
N LEU A 43 -1.26 0.64 17.30
CA LEU A 43 -0.37 0.65 16.14
C LEU A 43 -0.74 -0.47 15.17
N PHE A 44 -0.97 -1.68 15.67
CA PHE A 44 -1.39 -2.81 14.85
C PHE A 44 -2.69 -2.50 14.11
N ASP A 45 -3.70 -1.97 14.78
CA ASP A 45 -4.99 -1.62 14.16
C ASP A 45 -4.82 -0.61 13.01
N VAL A 46 -3.97 0.41 13.19
CA VAL A 46 -3.67 1.40 12.14
C VAL A 46 -3.00 0.74 10.95
N VAL A 47 -1.98 -0.09 11.20
CA VAL A 47 -1.21 -0.78 10.15
C VAL A 47 -2.06 -1.82 9.44
N ASP A 48 -2.83 -2.62 10.18
CA ASP A 48 -3.70 -3.67 9.66
C ASP A 48 -4.83 -3.12 8.81
N GLN A 49 -5.47 -2.04 9.25
CA GLN A 49 -6.51 -1.37 8.46
C GLN A 49 -5.96 -0.88 7.11
N GLY A 50 -4.75 -0.32 7.11
CA GLY A 50 -4.05 0.06 5.89
C GLY A 50 -3.79 -1.13 4.98
N ALA A 51 -3.21 -2.21 5.53
CA ALA A 51 -2.90 -3.43 4.79
C ALA A 51 -4.14 -4.06 4.14
N ARG A 52 -5.26 -4.14 4.88
CA ARG A 52 -6.53 -4.69 4.35
C ARG A 52 -7.04 -3.92 3.14
N ARG A 53 -6.98 -2.60 3.14
CA ARG A 53 -7.44 -1.79 2.00
C ARG A 53 -6.61 -2.03 0.74
N PHE A 54 -5.29 -2.16 0.89
CA PHE A 54 -4.44 -2.56 -0.24
C PHE A 54 -4.80 -3.95 -0.77
N LEU A 55 -4.99 -4.93 0.12
CA LEU A 55 -5.39 -6.29 -0.26
C LEU A 55 -6.72 -6.29 -1.02
N GLU A 56 -7.76 -5.64 -0.47
CA GLU A 56 -9.09 -5.55 -1.10
C GLU A 56 -9.01 -4.92 -2.51
N ARG A 57 -8.16 -3.92 -2.67
CA ARG A 57 -8.00 -3.24 -3.96
C ARG A 57 -7.22 -4.11 -4.95
N GLY A 58 -6.17 -4.79 -4.49
CA GLY A 58 -5.39 -5.75 -5.28
C GLY A 58 -6.20 -6.94 -5.72
N GLU A 59 -7.05 -7.51 -4.85
CA GLU A 59 -7.95 -8.62 -5.18
C GLU A 59 -8.92 -8.25 -6.31
N ARG A 60 -9.48 -7.05 -6.32
CA ARG A 60 -10.36 -6.58 -7.40
C ARG A 60 -9.65 -6.56 -8.75
N ALA A 61 -8.41 -6.11 -8.79
CA ALA A 61 -7.60 -6.09 -10.01
C ALA A 61 -7.22 -7.52 -10.44
N LEU A 62 -6.86 -8.39 -9.47
CA LEU A 62 -6.51 -9.78 -9.72
C LEU A 62 -7.67 -10.57 -10.33
N LEU A 63 -8.88 -10.38 -9.82
CA LEU A 63 -10.08 -11.12 -10.23
C LEU A 63 -10.78 -10.53 -11.47
N ARG A 64 -10.29 -9.42 -12.01
CA ARG A 64 -10.89 -8.82 -13.20
C ARG A 64 -10.68 -9.72 -14.44
N ASP A 65 -11.75 -9.96 -15.16
CA ASP A 65 -11.69 -10.63 -16.48
C ASP A 65 -11.22 -9.62 -17.55
N ALA A 66 -9.90 -9.50 -17.69
CA ALA A 66 -9.22 -8.59 -18.60
C ALA A 66 -7.78 -9.05 -18.85
N PRO A 67 -7.15 -8.60 -19.96
CA PRO A 67 -5.72 -8.81 -20.22
C PRO A 67 -4.84 -8.31 -19.06
N SER A 68 -3.70 -8.97 -18.84
CA SER A 68 -2.78 -8.67 -17.73
C SER A 68 -2.31 -7.21 -17.70
N PRO A 69 -2.02 -6.53 -18.82
CA PRO A 69 -1.69 -5.11 -18.80
C PRO A 69 -2.82 -4.25 -18.23
N GLN A 70 -4.08 -4.59 -18.49
CA GLN A 70 -5.22 -3.84 -17.93
C GLN A 70 -5.42 -4.15 -16.44
N ARG A 71 -5.26 -5.41 -16.04
CA ARG A 71 -5.29 -5.80 -14.60
C ARG A 71 -4.17 -5.11 -13.82
N LEU A 72 -2.97 -5.01 -14.41
CA LEU A 72 -1.84 -4.31 -13.80
C LEU A 72 -2.10 -2.80 -13.68
N ARG A 73 -2.74 -2.20 -14.68
CA ARG A 73 -3.20 -0.80 -14.62
C ARG A 73 -4.14 -0.58 -13.45
N ASP A 74 -5.19 -1.40 -13.34
CA ASP A 74 -6.17 -1.28 -12.26
C ASP A 74 -5.52 -1.48 -10.88
N PHE A 75 -4.54 -2.38 -10.79
CA PHE A 75 -3.76 -2.60 -9.58
C PHE A 75 -2.97 -1.35 -9.20
N LEU A 76 -2.22 -0.77 -10.14
CA LEU A 76 -1.40 0.43 -9.93
C LEU A 76 -2.24 1.65 -9.56
N VAL A 77 -3.30 1.92 -10.32
CA VAL A 77 -4.23 3.03 -10.04
C VAL A 77 -4.83 2.84 -8.65
N GLY A 78 -5.33 1.64 -8.34
CA GLY A 78 -5.90 1.34 -7.04
C GLY A 78 -4.90 1.45 -5.90
N HIS A 79 -3.64 1.03 -6.10
CA HIS A 79 -2.56 1.19 -5.12
C HIS A 79 -2.29 2.67 -4.82
N ILE A 80 -2.17 3.50 -5.85
CA ILE A 80 -1.91 4.94 -5.70
C ILE A 80 -3.08 5.65 -5.01
N GLU A 81 -4.33 5.33 -5.39
CA GLU A 81 -5.52 5.88 -4.75
C GLU A 81 -5.54 5.57 -3.24
N VAL A 82 -5.33 4.31 -2.85
CA VAL A 82 -5.29 3.91 -1.42
C VAL A 82 -4.13 4.59 -0.69
N ALA A 83 -2.94 4.66 -1.30
CA ALA A 83 -1.78 5.30 -0.70
C ALA A 83 -2.00 6.79 -0.44
N ILE A 84 -2.70 7.49 -1.34
CA ILE A 84 -3.01 8.91 -1.19
C ILE A 84 -4.18 9.15 -0.23
N GLU A 85 -5.25 8.37 -0.31
CA GLU A 85 -6.39 8.47 0.61
C GLU A 85 -5.99 8.29 2.07
N GLN A 86 -4.90 7.59 2.31
CA GLN A 86 -4.42 7.22 3.64
C GLN A 86 -2.96 7.61 3.88
N LEU A 87 -2.54 8.81 3.46
CA LEU A 87 -1.14 9.25 3.56
C LEU A 87 -0.52 9.01 4.93
N ASP A 88 -1.23 9.33 6.01
CA ASP A 88 -0.73 9.12 7.38
C ASP A 88 -0.65 7.64 7.74
N ALA A 89 -1.70 6.87 7.47
CA ALA A 89 -1.69 5.42 7.72
C ALA A 89 -0.68 4.70 6.82
N GLY A 90 -0.48 5.16 5.59
CA GLY A 90 0.53 4.66 4.66
C GLY A 90 1.95 4.88 5.19
N ARG A 91 2.25 6.07 5.72
CA ARG A 91 3.55 6.35 6.38
C ARG A 91 3.76 5.44 7.58
N VAL A 92 2.75 5.28 8.43
CA VAL A 92 2.81 4.37 9.59
C VAL A 92 3.01 2.93 9.12
N PHE A 93 2.27 2.47 8.11
CA PHE A 93 2.41 1.13 7.54
C PHE A 93 3.81 0.87 6.97
N LEU A 94 4.43 1.85 6.32
CA LEU A 94 5.76 1.68 5.72
C LEU A 94 6.89 1.75 6.75
N ASN A 95 6.78 2.61 7.77
CA ASN A 95 7.89 2.95 8.64
C ASN A 95 7.77 2.37 10.06
N GLU A 96 6.56 2.32 10.65
CA GLU A 96 6.36 2.08 12.07
C GLU A 96 6.00 0.62 12.41
N TRP A 97 5.57 -0.20 11.46
CA TRP A 97 5.19 -1.61 11.70
C TRP A 97 6.30 -2.44 12.35
N ARG A 98 7.55 -2.03 12.20
CA ARG A 98 8.74 -2.69 12.79
C ARG A 98 8.80 -2.58 14.30
N TYR A 99 8.00 -1.69 14.89
CA TYR A 99 7.89 -1.53 16.33
C TYR A 99 6.78 -2.38 16.95
N LEU A 100 6.04 -3.13 16.15
CA LEU A 100 5.13 -4.17 16.62
C LEU A 100 5.94 -5.32 17.23
N ASP A 101 5.32 -6.07 18.13
CA ASP A 101 5.92 -7.31 18.62
C ASP A 101 6.00 -8.37 17.50
N ASP A 102 6.79 -9.43 17.73
CA ASP A 102 7.11 -10.42 16.70
C ASP A 102 5.88 -11.10 16.11
N ALA A 103 4.87 -11.39 16.90
CA ALA A 103 3.64 -12.06 16.45
C ALA A 103 2.83 -11.14 15.52
N LEU A 104 2.66 -9.87 15.90
CA LEU A 104 1.95 -8.87 15.10
C LEU A 104 2.75 -8.51 13.83
N GLN A 105 4.08 -8.45 13.94
CA GLN A 105 4.94 -8.26 12.75
C GLN A 105 4.76 -9.38 11.73
N GLN A 106 4.68 -10.64 12.18
CA GLN A 106 4.47 -11.79 11.28
C GLN A 106 3.15 -11.69 10.53
N ASP A 107 2.07 -11.28 11.21
CA ASP A 107 0.76 -11.08 10.57
C ASP A 107 0.82 -9.98 9.48
N ILE A 108 1.42 -8.85 9.79
CA ILE A 108 1.59 -7.76 8.81
C ILE A 108 2.47 -8.19 7.64
N LYS A 109 3.56 -8.92 7.92
CA LYS A 109 4.44 -9.44 6.88
C LYS A 109 3.70 -10.40 5.94
N ALA A 110 2.89 -11.30 6.48
CA ALA A 110 2.08 -12.22 5.66
C ALA A 110 1.13 -11.46 4.72
N LYS A 111 0.51 -10.37 5.18
CA LYS A 111 -0.34 -9.51 4.35
C LYS A 111 0.44 -8.80 3.25
N ARG A 112 1.65 -8.32 3.55
CA ARG A 112 2.55 -7.70 2.55
C ARG A 112 3.00 -8.70 1.48
N ASP A 113 3.37 -9.91 1.91
CA ASP A 113 3.80 -10.98 1.01
C ASP A 113 2.63 -11.41 0.10
N ALA A 114 1.41 -11.52 0.64
CA ALA A 114 0.21 -11.81 -0.13
C ALA A 114 -0.09 -10.71 -1.18
N TYR A 115 0.07 -9.44 -0.80
CA TYR A 115 -0.13 -8.32 -1.73
C TYR A 115 0.90 -8.31 -2.87
N GLU A 116 2.18 -8.57 -2.56
CA GLU A 116 3.23 -8.70 -3.58
C GLU A 116 2.95 -9.90 -4.51
N GLU A 117 2.44 -11.00 -3.97
CA GLU A 117 2.11 -12.19 -4.76
C GLU A 117 0.97 -11.95 -5.76
N MET A 118 0.00 -11.08 -5.45
CA MET A 118 -1.04 -10.68 -6.41
C MET A 118 -0.43 -10.04 -7.66
N ILE A 119 0.53 -9.13 -7.50
CA ILE A 119 1.24 -8.51 -8.63
C ILE A 119 2.00 -9.55 -9.43
N ARG A 120 2.74 -10.43 -8.74
CA ARG A 120 3.49 -11.51 -9.40
C ARG A 120 2.58 -12.42 -10.19
N GLY A 121 1.38 -12.70 -9.68
CA GLY A 121 0.37 -13.47 -10.39
C GLY A 121 -0.05 -12.79 -11.69
N ILE A 122 -0.41 -11.51 -11.65
CA ILE A 122 -0.78 -10.73 -12.86
C ILE A 122 0.37 -10.72 -13.88
N LEU A 123 1.61 -10.52 -13.42
CA LEU A 123 2.77 -10.49 -14.30
C LEU A 123 3.06 -11.85 -14.94
N ARG A 124 2.98 -12.96 -14.19
CA ARG A 124 3.13 -14.31 -14.73
C ARG A 124 2.08 -14.61 -15.80
N ASP A 125 0.81 -14.35 -15.46
CA ASP A 125 -0.29 -14.56 -16.42
C ASP A 125 -0.02 -13.79 -17.72
N GLY A 126 0.50 -12.56 -17.65
CA GLY A 126 0.81 -11.74 -18.82
C GLY A 126 2.00 -12.26 -19.63
N VAL A 127 3.02 -12.80 -18.99
CA VAL A 127 4.14 -13.46 -19.71
C VAL A 127 3.68 -14.74 -20.37
N ASP A 128 2.91 -15.57 -19.67
CA ASP A 128 2.41 -16.86 -20.16
C ASP A 128 1.43 -16.66 -21.34
N ALA A 129 0.66 -15.56 -21.34
CA ALA A 129 -0.24 -15.18 -22.43
C ALA A 129 0.47 -14.45 -23.59
N GLY A 130 1.77 -14.14 -23.48
CA GLY A 130 2.50 -13.36 -24.49
C GLY A 130 2.12 -11.87 -24.54
N GLU A 131 1.40 -11.37 -23.55
CA GLU A 131 0.98 -9.96 -23.42
C GLU A 131 2.12 -9.09 -22.85
N LEU A 132 2.99 -9.70 -22.05
CA LEU A 132 4.20 -9.10 -21.50
C LEU A 132 5.44 -9.78 -22.08
N ARG A 133 6.57 -9.06 -22.06
CA ARG A 133 7.83 -9.56 -22.63
C ARG A 133 8.29 -10.83 -21.90
N ALA A 134 8.76 -11.82 -22.68
CA ALA A 134 9.11 -13.16 -22.17
C ALA A 134 10.38 -13.17 -21.27
N ASP A 135 11.25 -12.16 -21.40
CA ASP A 135 12.48 -12.01 -20.62
C ASP A 135 12.30 -11.22 -19.31
N LEU A 136 11.03 -11.01 -18.89
CA LEU A 136 10.71 -10.22 -17.72
C LEU A 136 11.13 -10.94 -16.43
N ASP A 137 11.97 -10.29 -15.61
CA ASP A 137 12.16 -10.69 -14.22
C ASP A 137 10.94 -10.29 -13.39
N ILE A 138 10.05 -11.25 -13.15
CA ILE A 138 8.79 -11.05 -12.40
C ILE A 138 9.04 -10.45 -11.02
N SER A 139 10.11 -10.88 -10.34
CA SER A 139 10.42 -10.39 -8.99
C SER A 139 10.86 -8.94 -8.99
N LEU A 140 11.70 -8.54 -9.94
CA LEU A 140 12.12 -7.14 -10.09
C LEU A 140 10.97 -6.25 -10.57
N ALA A 141 10.15 -6.73 -11.51
CA ALA A 141 8.99 -5.99 -11.98
C ALA A 141 7.97 -5.74 -10.86
N ALA A 142 7.64 -6.74 -10.04
CA ALA A 142 6.75 -6.58 -8.90
C ALA A 142 7.30 -5.55 -7.89
N ARG A 143 8.60 -5.60 -7.60
CA ARG A 143 9.26 -4.62 -6.72
C ARG A 143 9.25 -3.21 -7.29
N LEU A 144 9.46 -3.05 -8.60
CA LEU A 144 9.35 -1.75 -9.27
C LEU A 144 7.96 -1.16 -9.11
N VAL A 145 6.92 -1.93 -9.40
CA VAL A 145 5.51 -1.54 -9.25
C VAL A 145 5.24 -1.03 -7.83
N LEU A 146 5.60 -1.82 -6.81
CA LEU A 146 5.39 -1.43 -5.41
C LEU A 146 6.23 -0.22 -5.00
N SER A 147 7.47 -0.13 -5.46
CA SER A 147 8.38 0.97 -5.07
C SER A 147 7.87 2.31 -5.57
N CYS A 148 7.32 2.37 -6.79
CA CYS A 148 6.74 3.60 -7.32
C CYS A 148 5.55 4.09 -6.49
N GLY A 149 4.66 3.19 -6.09
CA GLY A 149 3.50 3.53 -5.28
C GLY A 149 3.85 3.84 -3.82
N ASN A 150 4.73 3.06 -3.22
CA ASN A 150 5.13 3.25 -1.82
C ASN A 150 5.83 4.59 -1.55
N TRP A 151 6.46 5.21 -2.55
CA TRP A 151 7.14 6.49 -2.39
C TRP A 151 6.21 7.71 -2.51
N ILE A 152 4.94 7.53 -2.89
CA ILE A 152 3.97 8.61 -3.13
C ILE A 152 3.81 9.55 -1.92
N HIS A 153 3.84 8.99 -0.71
CA HIS A 153 3.66 9.74 0.55
C HIS A 153 4.75 10.79 0.82
N SER A 154 5.89 10.70 0.13
CA SER A 154 7.02 11.62 0.33
C SER A 154 6.89 12.93 -0.47
N TRP A 155 6.17 12.91 -1.57
CA TRP A 155 6.09 14.05 -2.49
C TRP A 155 4.67 14.48 -2.85
N TYR A 156 3.68 13.61 -2.73
CA TYR A 156 2.30 13.96 -3.09
C TYR A 156 1.70 14.99 -2.13
N ARG A 157 1.00 15.94 -2.69
CA ARG A 157 0.32 17.02 -1.94
C ARG A 157 -1.16 16.98 -2.23
N LEU A 158 -1.98 16.95 -1.17
CA LEU A 158 -3.44 16.94 -1.27
C LEU A 158 -4.01 18.24 -1.86
N ASP A 159 -3.27 19.35 -1.73
CA ASP A 159 -3.59 20.67 -2.30
C ASP A 159 -2.97 20.90 -3.70
N GLY A 160 -2.36 19.87 -4.29
CA GLY A 160 -1.74 19.92 -5.62
C GLY A 160 -2.75 19.74 -6.75
N GLU A 161 -2.30 19.97 -7.99
CA GLU A 161 -3.13 19.91 -9.19
C GLU A 161 -3.45 18.48 -9.67
N LEU A 162 -2.65 17.49 -9.26
CA LEU A 162 -2.79 16.11 -9.73
C LEU A 162 -3.76 15.32 -8.84
N SER A 163 -4.79 14.75 -9.46
CA SER A 163 -5.66 13.80 -8.76
C SER A 163 -4.96 12.46 -8.53
N PRO A 164 -5.36 11.68 -7.50
CA PRO A 164 -4.80 10.35 -7.25
C PRO A 164 -4.88 9.43 -8.48
N SER A 165 -6.02 9.44 -9.17
CA SER A 165 -6.24 8.66 -10.38
C SER A 165 -5.31 9.09 -11.52
N ALA A 166 -5.12 10.41 -11.73
CA ALA A 166 -4.22 10.91 -12.77
C ALA A 166 -2.76 10.48 -12.53
N VAL A 167 -2.32 10.47 -11.28
CA VAL A 167 -0.98 9.96 -10.91
C VAL A 167 -0.89 8.45 -11.18
N GLY A 168 -1.91 7.69 -10.77
CA GLY A 168 -1.97 6.26 -10.99
C GLY A 168 -1.93 5.87 -12.46
N GLU A 169 -2.70 6.56 -13.30
CA GLU A 169 -2.72 6.35 -14.75
C GLU A 169 -1.36 6.68 -15.39
N ALA A 170 -0.76 7.80 -15.03
CA ALA A 170 0.56 8.18 -15.56
C ALA A 170 1.65 7.16 -15.18
N PHE A 171 1.63 6.65 -13.95
CA PHE A 171 2.56 5.61 -13.51
C PHE A 171 2.30 4.29 -14.24
N ALA A 172 1.02 3.93 -14.42
CA ALA A 172 0.64 2.73 -15.15
C ALA A 172 1.12 2.79 -16.61
N ASP A 173 0.93 3.91 -17.30
CA ASP A 173 1.41 4.09 -18.69
C ASP A 173 2.92 3.90 -18.79
N MET A 174 3.70 4.53 -17.91
CA MET A 174 5.16 4.43 -17.95
C MET A 174 5.65 3.00 -17.63
N ILE A 175 5.07 2.36 -16.62
CA ILE A 175 5.49 1.02 -16.19
C ILE A 175 5.08 -0.02 -17.22
N ILE A 176 3.79 -0.04 -17.62
CA ILE A 176 3.27 -1.02 -18.55
C ILE A 176 3.95 -0.88 -19.93
N GLY A 177 4.20 0.35 -20.39
CA GLY A 177 4.94 0.61 -21.63
C GLY A 177 6.35 -0.01 -21.66
N GLY A 178 6.97 -0.22 -20.49
CA GLY A 178 8.25 -0.93 -20.37
C GLY A 178 8.13 -2.45 -20.23
N LEU A 179 6.92 -2.97 -19.95
CA LEU A 179 6.68 -4.39 -19.66
C LEU A 179 6.00 -5.15 -20.80
N VAL A 180 5.24 -4.46 -21.67
CA VAL A 180 4.56 -5.09 -22.79
C VAL A 180 5.53 -5.73 -23.78
N ALA A 181 5.09 -6.80 -24.44
CA ALA A 181 5.84 -7.42 -25.50
C ALA A 181 6.09 -6.37 -26.62
N ARG A 182 7.33 -6.28 -27.08
CA ARG A 182 7.65 -5.43 -28.23
C ARG A 182 7.30 -6.22 -29.49
N GLU A 183 6.56 -5.60 -30.40
CA GLU A 183 6.50 -6.10 -31.77
C GLU A 183 7.93 -6.12 -32.31
N GLU A 184 8.44 -7.29 -32.69
CA GLU A 184 9.71 -7.35 -33.41
C GLU A 184 9.54 -6.50 -34.66
N ALA A 185 10.34 -5.43 -34.76
CA ALA A 185 10.38 -4.64 -35.98
C ALA A 185 10.87 -5.57 -37.10
N ALA A 186 9.96 -5.92 -38.02
CA ALA A 186 10.22 -6.75 -39.19
C ALA A 186 11.16 -6.06 -40.17
#